data_91c496e5f5ad2db6434e8ad2e6ef0a48
#
_entry.id   91c496e5f5ad2db6434e8ad2e6ef0a48
#
_cell.length_a   1.000
_cell.length_b   1.000
_cell.length_c   1.000
_cell.angle_alpha   90.00
_cell.angle_beta   90.00
_cell.angle_gamma   90.00
#
_symmetry.space_group_name_H-M   'P 1'
#
loop_
_entity.id
_entity.type
_entity.pdbx_description
1 polymer ?
#
loop_
_entity_poly.entity_id
_entity_poly.type
_entity_poly.pdbx_seq_one_letter_code
_entity_poly.pdbx_strand_id
1 'polypeptide(L)'
;MTARAFIIALAITAALGVSHGESPVQDRATSLPSPSEIRTMTARFAPVEIGADMARLPAAERQVVERLVEAARIMDALFLRQVWAGNDAMLQQLSRETLTGSPDAAARLHYFLLNKGPWSRLDHDRPFIAGAGSKPPAANFYPASATKDEVQRWLDTLAEPARSQATGFFTTIRRAPGASSFVAVPYSIEYQGELAQAAALLREAAALTAEPSLKTYLTARADAFLSNDYYASDVAWMELDAAIEPTIGPYEVYEDEWFNYKAAFEAFVTLRDDAETKKLASFSSRLQELENALPIDARHRNAKLGALAPIRVVNVVFTAGDANRGVQTAAFNLPNDERVVKEKGSKRVMLKNVQEAKFRMVLVPISKVALPAADQKYVSFDAFFTHILMHELMHGLGPHNISRDGRESTVRQELKETYSAIEEAKADVSGLWALKQLADRNLIEPRIAETMYTTFLASAFRSIRFGINEAHGRGIAIQLNYLLDAGAFTVRPDGTFAADYARMPEAVTSLTREILTLQAEGDYAKAKALIERLGIVRPEVQKVLDKLIAVPVDIEPRFVSAAKRE
;
A
#
# COMPACT_ATOMS: atom_id res chain seq x y z
N MET A 1 -30.85 7.52 -5.13
CA MET A 1 -30.23 6.39 -4.39
C MET A 1 -28.87 6.20 -5.00
N THR A 2 -27.84 6.78 -4.40
CA THR A 2 -26.50 6.86 -4.94
C THR A 2 -25.69 5.68 -4.42
N ALA A 3 -25.28 4.80 -5.34
CA ALA A 3 -24.33 3.73 -5.06
C ALA A 3 -22.97 4.36 -4.73
N ARG A 4 -22.53 4.25 -3.48
CA ARG A 4 -21.18 4.59 -3.07
C ARG A 4 -20.23 3.49 -3.56
N ALA A 5 -19.58 3.73 -4.68
CA ALA A 5 -18.45 2.93 -5.11
C ALA A 5 -17.23 3.35 -4.28
N PHE A 6 -16.90 2.58 -3.22
CA PHE A 6 -15.61 2.70 -2.54
C PHE A 6 -14.55 2.04 -3.42
N ILE A 7 -13.76 2.83 -4.08
CA ILE A 7 -12.52 2.37 -4.72
C ILE A 7 -11.48 2.32 -3.61
N ILE A 8 -11.03 1.10 -3.29
CA ILE A 8 -9.92 0.88 -2.34
C ILE A 8 -8.65 1.26 -3.07
N ALA A 9 -8.00 2.34 -2.63
CA ALA A 9 -6.61 2.59 -2.96
C ALA A 9 -5.78 1.52 -2.24
N LEU A 10 -5.22 0.59 -3.01
CA LEU A 10 -4.39 -0.48 -2.46
C LEU A 10 -2.96 0.02 -2.37
N ALA A 11 -2.67 0.81 -1.35
CA ALA A 11 -1.29 0.86 -0.87
C ALA A 11 -1.04 -0.49 -0.20
N ILE A 12 -0.03 -1.27 -0.66
CA ILE A 12 0.46 -2.46 0.05
C ILE A 12 1.18 -1.97 1.31
N THR A 13 0.42 -1.44 2.23
CA THR A 13 0.79 -1.17 3.61
C THR A 13 -0.04 -2.11 4.46
N ALA A 14 0.62 -2.95 5.25
CA ALA A 14 -0.03 -3.81 6.22
C ALA A 14 -0.76 -2.93 7.25
N ALA A 15 -2.05 -2.67 7.04
CA ALA A 15 -2.91 -2.03 8.03
C ALA A 15 -3.54 -3.13 8.91
N LEU A 16 -3.17 -3.14 10.17
CA LEU A 16 -3.68 -4.05 11.20
C LEU A 16 -5.04 -3.54 11.72
N GLY A 17 -6.12 -4.11 11.21
CA GLY A 17 -7.45 -3.93 11.78
C GLY A 17 -7.75 -5.04 12.80
N VAL A 18 -7.86 -4.69 14.07
CA VAL A 18 -8.18 -5.60 15.18
C VAL A 18 -9.69 -5.71 15.34
N SER A 19 -10.25 -6.90 15.15
CA SER A 19 -11.57 -7.26 15.67
C SER A 19 -11.40 -8.01 16.99
N HIS A 20 -12.06 -7.54 18.07
CA HIS A 20 -12.00 -8.09 19.40
C HIS A 20 -12.65 -9.48 19.48
N GLY A 21 -11.84 -10.48 19.73
CA GLY A 21 -12.23 -11.73 20.36
C GLY A 21 -11.43 -11.89 21.63
N GLU A 22 -12.05 -11.74 22.80
CA GLU A 22 -11.40 -11.82 24.09
C GLU A 22 -10.88 -13.22 24.39
N SER A 23 -9.55 -13.35 24.51
CA SER A 23 -8.91 -14.36 25.35
C SER A 23 -7.98 -13.62 26.30
N PRO A 24 -7.87 -14.00 27.57
CA PRO A 24 -7.13 -13.25 28.56
C PRO A 24 -5.63 -13.33 28.27
N VAL A 25 -5.10 -12.28 27.62
CA VAL A 25 -3.65 -12.06 27.56
C VAL A 25 -3.25 -11.55 28.94
N GLN A 26 -2.49 -12.35 29.66
CA GLN A 26 -1.81 -11.95 30.89
C GLN A 26 -1.10 -10.62 30.64
N ASP A 27 -1.42 -9.67 31.51
CA ASP A 27 -0.83 -8.34 31.63
C ASP A 27 0.68 -8.49 31.96
N ARG A 28 1.50 -8.74 30.93
CA ARG A 28 2.93 -8.47 31.02
C ARG A 28 3.04 -6.95 30.96
N ALA A 29 3.27 -6.31 32.10
CA ALA A 29 3.79 -4.95 32.16
C ALA A 29 5.00 -4.90 31.22
N THR A 30 4.79 -4.42 29.99
CA THR A 30 5.78 -4.49 28.92
C THR A 30 6.82 -3.43 29.23
N SER A 31 7.95 -3.86 29.79
CA SER A 31 9.14 -3.02 29.87
C SER A 31 9.47 -2.51 28.46
N LEU A 32 9.90 -1.25 28.37
CA LEU A 32 10.39 -0.69 27.11
C LEU A 32 11.53 -1.58 26.57
N PRO A 33 11.65 -1.73 25.26
CA PRO A 33 12.73 -2.50 24.67
C PRO A 33 14.09 -1.89 25.01
N SER A 34 15.05 -2.74 25.34
CA SER A 34 16.43 -2.35 25.54
C SER A 34 17.05 -1.83 24.24
N PRO A 35 18.15 -1.10 24.28
CA PRO A 35 18.84 -0.65 23.08
C PRO A 35 19.27 -1.79 22.13
N SER A 36 19.58 -2.97 22.66
CA SER A 36 19.90 -4.14 21.84
C SER A 36 18.66 -4.70 21.13
N GLU A 37 17.50 -4.71 21.80
CA GLU A 37 16.22 -5.08 21.17
C GLU A 37 15.82 -4.08 20.09
N ILE A 38 16.01 -2.77 20.31
CA ILE A 38 15.75 -1.74 19.29
C ILE A 38 16.62 -1.98 18.04
N ARG A 39 17.90 -2.30 18.20
CA ARG A 39 18.76 -2.67 17.06
C ARG A 39 18.27 -3.93 16.34
N THR A 40 17.78 -4.92 17.05
CA THR A 40 17.16 -6.12 16.46
C THR A 40 15.86 -5.78 15.72
N MET A 41 15.05 -4.90 16.29
CA MET A 41 13.82 -4.40 15.63
C MET A 41 14.15 -3.61 14.37
N THR A 42 15.17 -2.76 14.39
CA THR A 42 15.66 -2.02 13.21
C THR A 42 16.20 -2.96 12.13
N ALA A 43 16.93 -4.02 12.50
CA ALA A 43 17.51 -4.98 11.56
C ALA A 43 16.44 -5.77 10.75
N ARG A 44 15.17 -5.69 11.12
CA ARG A 44 14.07 -6.22 10.31
C ARG A 44 13.83 -5.43 9.02
N PHE A 45 14.40 -4.25 8.91
CA PHE A 45 14.38 -3.41 7.72
C PHE A 45 15.78 -3.42 7.08
N ALA A 46 15.89 -4.01 5.90
CA ALA A 46 17.18 -4.11 5.21
C ALA A 46 17.56 -2.76 4.61
N PRO A 47 18.69 -2.14 5.00
CA PRO A 47 19.15 -0.91 4.37
C PRO A 47 19.51 -1.19 2.91
N VAL A 48 18.97 -0.37 2.00
CA VAL A 48 19.20 -0.52 0.56
C VAL A 48 19.20 0.83 -0.15
N GLU A 49 20.13 1.02 -1.06
CA GLU A 49 20.17 2.20 -1.91
C GLU A 49 19.02 2.15 -2.93
N ILE A 50 18.24 3.23 -2.95
CA ILE A 50 17.17 3.49 -3.92
C ILE A 50 17.55 4.75 -4.70
N GLY A 51 17.50 4.66 -6.02
CA GLY A 51 17.77 5.79 -6.90
C GLY A 51 17.22 5.55 -8.29
N ALA A 52 17.18 6.62 -9.07
CA ALA A 52 16.79 6.61 -10.47
C ALA A 52 17.89 7.27 -11.33
N ASP A 53 17.94 6.95 -12.61
CA ASP A 53 18.90 7.51 -13.55
C ASP A 53 18.58 8.98 -13.84
N MET A 54 19.17 9.87 -13.05
CA MET A 54 19.06 11.31 -13.19
C MET A 54 19.82 11.85 -14.42
N ALA A 55 20.76 11.07 -14.98
CA ALA A 55 21.59 11.54 -16.11
C ALA A 55 20.79 11.66 -17.40
N ARG A 56 19.69 10.91 -17.52
CA ARG A 56 18.77 11.00 -18.67
C ARG A 56 17.96 12.29 -18.73
N LEU A 57 17.90 13.06 -17.62
CA LEU A 57 17.15 14.32 -17.55
C LEU A 57 18.02 15.49 -18.01
N PRO A 58 17.46 16.49 -18.73
CA PRO A 58 18.08 17.79 -18.96
C PRO A 58 18.45 18.47 -17.63
N ALA A 59 19.41 19.40 -17.66
CA ALA A 59 19.89 20.08 -16.45
C ALA A 59 18.77 20.82 -15.70
N ALA A 60 17.86 21.49 -16.42
CA ALA A 60 16.72 22.18 -15.84
C ALA A 60 15.77 21.17 -15.13
N GLU A 61 15.49 20.04 -15.76
CA GLU A 61 14.60 19.03 -15.17
C GLU A 61 15.23 18.36 -13.93
N ARG A 62 16.57 18.26 -13.85
CA ARG A 62 17.23 17.83 -12.59
C ARG A 62 17.00 18.83 -11.45
N GLN A 63 17.02 20.14 -11.75
CA GLN A 63 16.69 21.17 -10.76
C GLN A 63 15.20 21.08 -10.32
N VAL A 64 14.29 20.73 -11.25
CA VAL A 64 12.88 20.43 -10.88
C VAL A 64 12.83 19.33 -9.82
N VAL A 65 13.55 18.22 -10.03
CA VAL A 65 13.60 17.12 -9.05
C VAL A 65 14.14 17.59 -7.71
N GLU A 66 15.18 18.43 -7.69
CA GLU A 66 15.73 18.99 -6.44
C GLU A 66 14.67 19.80 -5.67
N ARG A 67 13.90 20.67 -6.34
CA ARG A 67 12.81 21.42 -5.71
C ARG A 67 11.68 20.52 -5.20
N LEU A 68 11.35 19.47 -5.95
CA LEU A 68 10.38 18.47 -5.52
C LEU A 68 10.82 17.70 -4.29
N VAL A 69 12.11 17.34 -4.19
CA VAL A 69 12.67 16.69 -2.99
C VAL A 69 12.62 17.63 -1.78
N GLU A 70 12.91 18.93 -1.97
CA GLU A 70 12.79 19.92 -0.90
C GLU A 70 11.34 20.05 -0.42
N ALA A 71 10.36 20.11 -1.35
CA ALA A 71 8.94 20.12 -1.02
C ALA A 71 8.48 18.82 -0.33
N ALA A 72 8.99 17.67 -0.77
CA ALA A 72 8.70 16.37 -0.17
C ALA A 72 9.19 16.29 1.29
N ARG A 73 10.34 16.89 1.64
CA ARG A 73 10.82 16.97 3.02
C ARG A 73 9.86 17.75 3.94
N ILE A 74 9.14 18.73 3.39
CA ILE A 74 8.09 19.44 4.13
C ILE A 74 6.92 18.50 4.42
N MET A 75 6.52 17.64 3.45
CA MET A 75 5.49 16.61 3.68
C MET A 75 5.90 15.63 4.79
N ASP A 76 7.19 15.30 4.89
CA ASP A 76 7.71 14.43 5.96
C ASP A 76 7.52 15.07 7.35
N ALA A 77 7.84 16.35 7.48
CA ALA A 77 7.65 17.10 8.72
C ALA A 77 6.15 17.23 9.10
N LEU A 78 5.29 17.51 8.11
CA LEU A 78 3.84 17.58 8.32
C LEU A 78 3.28 16.23 8.79
N PHE A 79 3.72 15.14 8.18
CA PHE A 79 3.28 13.80 8.57
C PHE A 79 3.68 13.46 10.02
N LEU A 80 4.91 13.78 10.44
CA LEU A 80 5.32 13.60 11.83
C LEU A 80 4.36 14.31 12.80
N ARG A 81 3.94 15.52 12.50
CA ARG A 81 2.95 16.27 13.30
C ARG A 81 1.55 15.66 13.23
N GLN A 82 1.17 15.10 12.07
CA GLN A 82 -0.11 14.41 11.91
C GLN A 82 -0.19 13.12 12.72
N VAL A 83 0.90 12.36 12.83
CA VAL A 83 0.94 11.13 13.63
C VAL A 83 0.75 11.43 15.11
N TRP A 84 1.43 12.44 15.63
CA TRP A 84 1.33 12.80 17.05
C TRP A 84 1.87 14.20 17.34
N ALA A 85 1.13 14.96 18.14
CA ALA A 85 1.52 16.31 18.56
C ALA A 85 2.87 16.37 19.33
N GLY A 86 3.28 15.28 19.96
CA GLY A 86 4.54 15.19 20.71
C GLY A 86 5.77 14.87 19.87
N ASN A 87 5.60 14.54 18.58
CA ASN A 87 6.70 14.06 17.74
C ASN A 87 7.81 15.09 17.54
N ASP A 88 7.49 16.37 17.35
CA ASP A 88 8.50 17.42 17.15
C ASP A 88 9.39 17.58 18.39
N ALA A 89 8.78 17.63 19.58
CA ALA A 89 9.53 17.74 20.83
C ALA A 89 10.40 16.49 21.09
N MET A 90 9.86 15.30 20.81
CA MET A 90 10.59 14.03 20.95
C MET A 90 11.74 13.92 19.96
N LEU A 91 11.54 14.30 18.70
CA LEU A 91 12.60 14.34 17.69
C LEU A 91 13.75 15.27 18.12
N GLN A 92 13.44 16.47 18.64
CA GLN A 92 14.43 17.40 19.17
C GLN A 92 15.18 16.84 20.38
N GLN A 93 14.48 16.13 21.28
CA GLN A 93 15.08 15.48 22.43
C GLN A 93 16.06 14.39 21.96
N LEU A 94 15.60 13.44 21.12
CA LEU A 94 16.43 12.34 20.62
C LEU A 94 17.64 12.87 19.83
N SER A 95 17.45 13.92 19.02
CA SER A 95 18.54 14.54 18.27
C SER A 95 19.59 15.13 19.22
N ARG A 96 19.20 15.81 20.29
CA ARG A 96 20.13 16.32 21.31
C ARG A 96 20.86 15.20 22.05
N GLU A 97 20.15 14.11 22.38
CA GLU A 97 20.77 12.95 23.02
C GLU A 97 21.86 12.32 22.15
N THR A 98 21.69 12.31 20.81
CA THR A 98 22.73 11.78 19.89
C THR A 98 24.00 12.61 19.87
N LEU A 99 23.93 13.91 20.16
CA LEU A 99 25.10 14.79 20.22
C LEU A 99 26.07 14.40 21.37
N THR A 100 25.62 13.63 22.34
CA THR A 100 26.47 13.07 23.40
C THR A 100 27.36 11.91 22.94
N GLY A 101 27.20 11.46 21.67
CA GLY A 101 27.93 10.33 21.11
C GLY A 101 27.40 8.96 21.57
N SER A 102 26.24 8.90 22.21
CA SER A 102 25.66 7.64 22.69
C SER A 102 25.14 6.77 21.54
N PRO A 103 25.69 5.55 21.31
CA PRO A 103 25.16 4.62 20.30
C PRO A 103 23.70 4.21 20.54
N ASP A 104 23.25 4.21 21.79
CA ASP A 104 21.89 3.85 22.18
C ASP A 104 20.91 4.98 21.84
N ALA A 105 21.34 6.25 22.00
CA ALA A 105 20.55 7.40 21.54
C ALA A 105 20.40 7.39 20.00
N ALA A 106 21.50 7.13 19.30
CA ALA A 106 21.49 7.01 17.84
C ALA A 106 20.55 5.89 17.37
N ALA A 107 20.54 4.73 18.03
CA ALA A 107 19.63 3.63 17.69
C ALA A 107 18.14 4.00 17.92
N ARG A 108 17.83 4.70 19.01
CA ARG A 108 16.45 5.19 19.28
C ARG A 108 16.01 6.21 18.23
N LEU A 109 16.87 7.19 17.91
CA LEU A 109 16.55 8.19 16.88
C LEU A 109 16.34 7.54 15.51
N HIS A 110 17.22 6.62 15.13
CA HIS A 110 17.08 5.90 13.86
C HIS A 110 15.76 5.16 13.77
N TYR A 111 15.40 4.38 14.80
CA TYR A 111 14.15 3.63 14.81
C TYR A 111 12.91 4.53 14.89
N PHE A 112 13.01 5.69 15.56
CA PHE A 112 11.98 6.72 15.57
C PHE A 112 11.73 7.29 14.16
N LEU A 113 12.79 7.65 13.44
CA LEU A 113 12.68 8.17 12.07
C LEU A 113 12.09 7.13 11.11
N LEU A 114 12.47 5.87 11.26
CA LEU A 114 11.96 4.76 10.46
C LEU A 114 10.44 4.54 10.66
N ASN A 115 9.96 4.65 11.91
CA ASN A 115 8.54 4.45 12.24
C ASN A 115 7.71 5.74 12.18
N LYS A 116 8.35 6.91 12.00
CA LYS A 116 7.71 8.24 12.07
C LYS A 116 7.04 8.52 13.43
N GLY A 117 7.65 8.01 14.50
CA GLY A 117 7.15 8.17 15.85
C GLY A 117 7.73 7.14 16.83
N PRO A 118 7.36 7.21 18.11
CA PRO A 118 7.92 6.36 19.18
C PRO A 118 7.28 4.98 19.28
N TRP A 119 6.56 4.53 18.27
CA TRP A 119 5.85 3.24 18.22
C TRP A 119 6.36 2.35 17.09
N SER A 120 6.54 1.08 17.40
CA SER A 120 6.94 0.07 16.42
C SER A 120 5.75 -0.40 15.59
N ARG A 121 5.71 -0.01 14.32
CA ARG A 121 4.64 -0.35 13.39
C ARG A 121 4.55 -1.84 13.06
N LEU A 122 5.65 -2.57 13.14
CA LEU A 122 5.68 -4.03 12.97
C LEU A 122 5.27 -4.80 14.24
N ASP A 123 5.13 -4.13 15.38
CA ASP A 123 4.82 -4.74 16.67
C ASP A 123 3.53 -4.15 17.27
N HIS A 124 2.50 -3.95 16.45
CA HIS A 124 1.19 -3.43 16.85
C HIS A 124 1.28 -2.11 17.62
N ASP A 125 2.07 -1.19 17.11
CA ASP A 125 2.32 0.13 17.69
C ASP A 125 2.81 0.09 19.14
N ARG A 126 3.59 -0.95 19.50
CA ARG A 126 4.26 -1.04 20.81
C ARG A 126 5.18 0.17 20.99
N PRO A 127 5.04 0.93 22.10
CA PRO A 127 5.94 2.04 22.39
C PRO A 127 7.36 1.53 22.68
N PHE A 128 8.38 2.24 22.19
CA PHE A 128 9.79 1.91 22.44
C PHE A 128 10.58 3.07 23.05
N ILE A 129 9.94 4.22 23.29
CA ILE A 129 10.51 5.39 23.96
C ILE A 129 9.67 5.74 25.16
N ALA A 130 10.34 6.07 26.29
CA ALA A 130 9.67 6.48 27.53
C ALA A 130 8.84 7.74 27.33
N GLY A 131 7.67 7.79 27.96
CA GLY A 131 6.77 8.94 27.91
C GLY A 131 5.84 9.02 26.71
N ALA A 132 5.98 8.12 25.73
CA ALA A 132 5.12 8.13 24.55
C ALA A 132 3.68 7.66 24.84
N GLY A 133 3.49 6.76 25.82
CA GLY A 133 2.19 6.10 26.02
C GLY A 133 1.78 5.22 24.86
N SER A 134 0.50 4.90 24.75
CA SER A 134 -0.07 4.21 23.59
C SER A 134 -0.20 5.17 22.40
N LYS A 135 -0.06 4.65 21.19
CA LYS A 135 -0.31 5.45 19.96
C LYS A 135 -1.75 5.95 19.97
N PRO A 136 -1.98 7.26 19.76
CA PRO A 136 -3.33 7.78 19.66
C PRO A 136 -4.04 7.24 18.39
N PRO A 137 -5.17 6.55 18.48
CA PRO A 137 -5.88 6.03 17.30
C PRO A 137 -6.48 7.16 16.43
N ALA A 138 -6.66 8.34 17.01
CA ALA A 138 -7.08 9.56 16.31
C ALA A 138 -5.92 10.31 15.66
N ALA A 139 -4.68 9.84 15.82
CA ALA A 139 -3.46 10.58 15.53
C ALA A 139 -3.55 12.03 16.08
N ASN A 140 -3.03 13.03 15.37
CA ASN A 140 -3.19 14.44 15.71
C ASN A 140 -4.25 15.13 14.83
N PHE A 141 -5.19 14.37 14.26
CA PHE A 141 -6.29 14.94 13.49
C PHE A 141 -7.42 15.45 14.37
N TYR A 142 -7.53 14.94 15.60
CA TYR A 142 -8.54 15.29 16.59
C TYR A 142 -7.88 15.75 17.90
N PRO A 143 -8.59 16.50 18.76
CA PRO A 143 -8.03 16.91 20.04
C PRO A 143 -7.68 15.69 20.89
N ALA A 144 -6.48 15.67 21.49
CA ALA A 144 -6.03 14.57 22.35
C ALA A 144 -6.95 14.32 23.58
N SER A 145 -7.73 15.34 23.99
CA SER A 145 -8.69 15.25 25.08
C SER A 145 -10.08 14.77 24.66
N ALA A 146 -10.31 14.53 23.37
CA ALA A 146 -11.61 14.08 22.86
C ALA A 146 -11.71 12.56 22.82
N THR A 147 -12.94 12.05 22.85
CA THR A 147 -13.26 10.66 22.55
C THR A 147 -13.93 10.53 21.20
N LYS A 148 -13.85 9.34 20.58
CA LYS A 148 -14.53 9.05 19.31
C LYS A 148 -16.02 9.35 19.37
N ASP A 149 -16.67 8.94 20.48
CA ASP A 149 -18.11 9.16 20.70
C ASP A 149 -18.48 10.64 20.86
N GLU A 150 -17.60 11.44 21.47
CA GLU A 150 -17.82 12.91 21.55
C GLU A 150 -17.80 13.54 20.17
N VAL A 151 -16.81 13.19 19.36
CA VAL A 151 -16.69 13.70 17.99
C VAL A 151 -17.85 13.21 17.13
N GLN A 152 -18.23 11.93 17.23
CA GLN A 152 -19.38 11.38 16.48
C GLN A 152 -20.67 12.13 16.83
N ARG A 153 -20.97 12.34 18.12
CA ARG A 153 -22.16 13.08 18.55
C ARG A 153 -22.16 14.51 18.01
N TRP A 154 -21.00 15.18 18.00
CA TRP A 154 -20.88 16.49 17.40
C TRP A 154 -21.13 16.47 15.88
N LEU A 155 -20.54 15.52 15.15
CA LEU A 155 -20.77 15.35 13.71
C LEU A 155 -22.26 15.15 13.39
N ASP A 156 -23.00 14.44 14.25
CA ASP A 156 -24.42 14.17 14.08
C ASP A 156 -25.29 15.42 14.29
N THR A 157 -24.77 16.46 14.95
CA THR A 157 -25.45 17.75 15.09
C THR A 157 -25.26 18.69 13.91
N LEU A 158 -24.31 18.39 13.02
CA LEU A 158 -23.95 19.28 11.92
C LEU A 158 -24.90 19.12 10.73
N ALA A 159 -25.35 20.25 10.20
CA ALA A 159 -25.99 20.33 8.90
C ALA A 159 -24.97 20.54 7.78
N GLU A 160 -25.35 20.31 6.52
CA GLU A 160 -24.54 20.69 5.38
C GLU A 160 -24.46 22.23 5.24
N PRO A 161 -23.31 22.79 4.81
CA PRO A 161 -22.08 22.13 4.37
C PRO A 161 -21.08 21.81 5.50
N ALA A 162 -21.37 22.17 6.75
CA ALA A 162 -20.45 22.01 7.88
C ALA A 162 -20.10 20.53 8.14
N ARG A 163 -21.07 19.63 7.94
CA ARG A 163 -20.86 18.19 8.07
C ARG A 163 -19.84 17.69 7.04
N SER A 164 -19.99 18.05 5.76
CA SER A 164 -19.06 17.69 4.70
C SER A 164 -17.64 18.23 4.97
N GLN A 165 -17.51 19.43 5.51
CA GLN A 165 -16.21 19.98 5.91
C GLN A 165 -15.59 19.18 7.05
N ALA A 166 -16.39 18.87 8.08
CA ALA A 166 -15.90 18.14 9.25
C ALA A 166 -15.52 16.68 8.96
N THR A 167 -16.17 16.03 7.99
CA THR A 167 -15.88 14.65 7.54
C THR A 167 -14.96 14.60 6.33
N GLY A 168 -14.55 15.75 5.78
CA GLY A 168 -13.68 15.85 4.61
C GLY A 168 -12.22 15.49 4.93
N PHE A 169 -11.48 15.14 3.87
CA PHE A 169 -10.10 14.68 3.94
C PHE A 169 -9.11 15.74 4.47
N PHE A 170 -9.36 17.01 4.18
CA PHE A 170 -8.36 18.08 4.30
C PHE A 170 -8.68 19.05 5.44
N THR A 171 -9.17 18.50 6.56
CA THR A 171 -9.44 19.29 7.79
C THR A 171 -8.98 18.52 9.02
N THR A 172 -8.48 19.24 10.03
CA THR A 172 -8.37 18.73 11.40
C THR A 172 -9.58 19.15 12.21
N ILE A 173 -9.87 18.41 13.26
CA ILE A 173 -10.88 18.79 14.25
C ILE A 173 -10.15 19.35 15.48
N ARG A 174 -10.58 20.52 15.97
CA ARG A 174 -10.01 21.19 17.15
C ARG A 174 -11.11 21.57 18.12
N ARG A 175 -10.77 21.79 19.39
CA ARG A 175 -11.72 22.42 20.35
C ARG A 175 -11.97 23.86 19.95
N ALA A 176 -13.24 24.26 19.91
CA ALA A 176 -13.57 25.67 19.69
C ALA A 176 -13.09 26.53 20.87
N PRO A 177 -12.53 27.72 20.64
CA PRO A 177 -12.06 28.60 21.72
C PRO A 177 -13.16 28.89 22.76
N GLY A 178 -12.89 28.57 24.02
CA GLY A 178 -13.80 28.84 25.12
C GLY A 178 -15.08 27.98 25.17
N ALA A 179 -15.16 26.92 24.37
CA ALA A 179 -16.35 26.05 24.32
C ALA A 179 -15.96 24.56 24.44
N SER A 180 -16.94 23.76 24.87
CA SER A 180 -16.83 22.28 24.84
C SER A 180 -17.06 21.69 23.43
N SER A 181 -17.41 22.51 22.46
CA SER A 181 -17.70 22.15 21.09
C SER A 181 -16.42 21.97 20.23
N PHE A 182 -16.58 21.49 19.01
CA PHE A 182 -15.50 21.32 18.05
C PHE A 182 -15.65 22.23 16.84
N VAL A 183 -14.55 22.40 16.10
CA VAL A 183 -14.48 23.15 14.85
C VAL A 183 -13.59 22.39 13.86
N ALA A 184 -13.99 22.35 12.59
CA ALA A 184 -13.16 21.84 11.51
C ALA A 184 -12.21 22.96 11.04
N VAL A 185 -10.91 22.68 11.06
CA VAL A 185 -9.87 23.62 10.63
C VAL A 185 -9.26 23.09 9.32
N PRO A 186 -9.35 23.83 8.20
CA PRO A 186 -8.72 23.44 6.94
C PRO A 186 -7.21 23.25 7.08
N TYR A 187 -6.64 22.29 6.35
CA TYR A 187 -5.18 22.06 6.35
C TYR A 187 -4.40 23.30 5.90
N SER A 188 -4.93 24.08 4.97
CA SER A 188 -4.33 25.35 4.54
C SER A 188 -4.21 26.39 5.66
N ILE A 189 -4.97 26.25 6.76
CA ILE A 189 -4.86 27.09 7.97
C ILE A 189 -4.03 26.36 9.03
N GLU A 190 -4.32 25.09 9.32
CA GLU A 190 -3.61 24.29 10.34
C GLU A 190 -2.10 24.18 10.07
N TYR A 191 -1.74 24.07 8.80
CA TYR A 191 -0.35 23.86 8.32
C TYR A 191 0.11 25.00 7.40
N GLN A 192 -0.41 26.21 7.60
CA GLN A 192 -0.24 27.34 6.68
C GLN A 192 1.22 27.65 6.34
N GLY A 193 2.11 27.63 7.34
CA GLY A 193 3.52 27.99 7.14
C GLY A 193 4.26 27.02 6.23
N GLU A 194 4.10 25.73 6.50
CA GLU A 194 4.73 24.65 5.74
C GLU A 194 4.14 24.51 4.34
N LEU A 195 2.81 24.62 4.21
CA LEU A 195 2.14 24.54 2.92
C LEU A 195 2.47 25.73 2.02
N ALA A 196 2.66 26.93 2.57
CA ALA A 196 3.12 28.10 1.82
C ALA A 196 4.55 27.89 1.28
N GLN A 197 5.46 27.32 2.08
CA GLN A 197 6.80 26.98 1.65
C GLN A 197 6.81 25.89 0.56
N ALA A 198 6.03 24.83 0.75
CA ALA A 198 5.88 23.78 -0.25
C ALA A 198 5.31 24.33 -1.56
N ALA A 199 4.28 25.19 -1.50
CA ALA A 199 3.69 25.84 -2.67
C ALA A 199 4.71 26.72 -3.43
N ALA A 200 5.58 27.44 -2.71
CA ALA A 200 6.65 28.22 -3.34
C ALA A 200 7.62 27.33 -4.11
N LEU A 201 8.08 26.22 -3.51
CA LEU A 201 8.97 25.24 -4.16
C LEU A 201 8.32 24.59 -5.39
N LEU A 202 7.02 24.26 -5.33
CA LEU A 202 6.30 23.72 -6.49
C LEU A 202 6.19 24.74 -7.63
N ARG A 203 6.01 26.04 -7.31
CA ARG A 203 5.99 27.11 -8.33
C ARG A 203 7.38 27.34 -8.94
N GLU A 204 8.47 27.26 -8.15
CA GLU A 204 9.84 27.28 -8.67
C GLU A 204 10.06 26.10 -9.63
N ALA A 205 9.68 24.89 -9.25
CA ALA A 205 9.75 23.71 -10.09
C ALA A 205 8.93 23.88 -11.39
N ALA A 206 7.71 24.45 -11.30
CA ALA A 206 6.86 24.74 -12.45
C ALA A 206 7.47 25.79 -13.40
N ALA A 207 8.26 26.72 -12.89
CA ALA A 207 8.97 27.72 -13.71
C ALA A 207 10.19 27.13 -14.42
N LEU A 208 10.82 26.09 -13.88
CA LEU A 208 12.02 25.44 -14.42
C LEU A 208 11.68 24.40 -15.50
N THR A 209 10.56 23.68 -15.37
CA THR A 209 10.24 22.60 -16.30
C THR A 209 9.79 23.11 -17.67
N ALA A 210 10.26 22.43 -18.71
CA ALA A 210 9.77 22.60 -20.08
C ALA A 210 8.52 21.78 -20.41
N GLU A 211 8.14 20.83 -19.53
CA GLU A 211 7.03 19.89 -19.74
C GLU A 211 5.69 20.52 -19.37
N PRO A 212 4.78 20.78 -20.34
CA PRO A 212 3.56 21.53 -20.09
C PRO A 212 2.62 20.87 -19.07
N SER A 213 2.47 19.54 -19.12
CA SER A 213 1.59 18.81 -18.18
C SER A 213 2.14 18.84 -16.75
N LEU A 214 3.45 18.72 -16.58
CA LEU A 214 4.10 18.83 -15.28
C LEU A 214 3.95 20.24 -14.70
N LYS A 215 4.18 21.27 -15.52
CA LYS A 215 3.98 22.66 -15.14
C LYS A 215 2.54 22.92 -14.66
N THR A 216 1.56 22.42 -15.42
CA THR A 216 0.13 22.55 -15.07
C THR A 216 -0.16 21.90 -13.71
N TYR A 217 0.28 20.65 -13.52
CA TYR A 217 0.08 19.94 -12.27
C TYR A 217 0.73 20.66 -11.08
N LEU A 218 2.01 21.04 -11.20
CA LEU A 218 2.75 21.69 -10.09
C LEU A 218 2.14 23.02 -9.71
N THR A 219 1.68 23.82 -10.68
CA THR A 219 0.99 25.08 -10.42
C THR A 219 -0.33 24.85 -9.69
N ALA A 220 -1.17 23.94 -10.21
CA ALA A 220 -2.44 23.62 -9.60
C ALA A 220 -2.28 23.04 -8.17
N ARG A 221 -1.25 22.21 -7.94
CA ARG A 221 -0.97 21.64 -6.61
C ARG A 221 -0.48 22.70 -5.63
N ALA A 222 0.33 23.66 -6.08
CA ALA A 222 0.72 24.80 -5.26
C ALA A 222 -0.49 25.65 -4.83
N ASP A 223 -1.43 25.86 -5.75
CA ASP A 223 -2.68 26.58 -5.46
C ASP A 223 -3.58 25.79 -4.50
N ALA A 224 -3.65 24.46 -4.65
CA ALA A 224 -4.40 23.57 -3.77
C ALA A 224 -3.89 23.61 -2.31
N PHE A 225 -2.59 23.67 -2.09
CA PHE A 225 -2.02 23.83 -0.75
C PHE A 225 -2.46 25.10 -0.04
N LEU A 226 -2.70 26.17 -0.79
CA LEU A 226 -3.12 27.45 -0.24
C LEU A 226 -4.65 27.60 -0.12
N SER A 227 -5.39 27.01 -1.06
CA SER A 227 -6.86 27.12 -1.12
C SER A 227 -7.58 26.01 -0.33
N ASN A 228 -6.92 24.90 -0.03
CA ASN A 228 -7.51 23.68 0.51
C ASN A 228 -8.46 22.95 -0.47
N ASP A 229 -8.48 23.32 -1.74
CA ASP A 229 -9.24 22.65 -2.80
C ASP A 229 -8.29 21.90 -3.73
N TYR A 230 -8.32 20.57 -3.69
CA TYR A 230 -7.40 19.71 -4.43
C TYR A 230 -7.96 19.22 -5.76
N TYR A 231 -9.24 19.50 -6.08
CA TYR A 231 -9.90 18.95 -7.27
C TYR A 231 -9.12 19.23 -8.57
N ALA A 232 -8.84 20.51 -8.85
CA ALA A 232 -8.15 20.91 -10.09
C ALA A 232 -6.74 20.30 -10.21
N SER A 233 -6.04 20.17 -9.07
CA SER A 233 -4.71 19.55 -9.06
C SER A 233 -4.76 18.04 -9.22
N ASP A 234 -5.79 17.37 -8.74
CA ASP A 234 -5.98 15.92 -8.95
C ASP A 234 -6.36 15.62 -10.41
N VAL A 235 -7.18 16.47 -11.04
CA VAL A 235 -7.45 16.40 -12.48
C VAL A 235 -6.15 16.57 -13.28
N ALA A 236 -5.33 17.58 -12.95
CA ALA A 236 -4.05 17.82 -13.62
C ALA A 236 -3.06 16.66 -13.40
N TRP A 237 -3.08 16.02 -12.23
CA TRP A 237 -2.27 14.82 -11.95
C TRP A 237 -2.71 13.62 -12.80
N MET A 238 -4.00 13.45 -13.03
CA MET A 238 -4.51 12.40 -13.93
C MET A 238 -4.03 12.61 -15.37
N GLU A 239 -3.91 13.86 -15.79
CA GLU A 239 -3.47 14.27 -17.13
C GLU A 239 -1.95 14.42 -17.28
N LEU A 240 -1.19 14.22 -16.19
CA LEU A 240 0.26 14.31 -16.17
C LEU A 240 0.88 13.27 -17.11
N ASP A 241 1.68 13.76 -18.05
CA ASP A 241 2.44 12.97 -19.01
C ASP A 241 3.82 13.59 -19.24
N ALA A 242 4.75 13.27 -18.32
CA ALA A 242 6.12 13.78 -18.30
C ALA A 242 7.10 12.70 -17.81
N ALA A 243 8.40 12.92 -18.01
CA ALA A 243 9.44 12.04 -17.51
C ALA A 243 9.54 12.06 -15.99
N ILE A 244 9.26 13.22 -15.36
CA ILE A 244 9.14 13.37 -13.91
C ILE A 244 7.65 13.20 -13.57
N GLU A 245 7.33 12.25 -12.70
CA GLU A 245 5.94 11.94 -12.33
C GLU A 245 5.78 12.01 -10.80
N PRO A 246 5.67 13.22 -10.23
CA PRO A 246 5.52 13.39 -8.79
C PRO A 246 4.08 13.17 -8.34
N THR A 247 3.94 12.60 -7.13
CA THR A 247 2.69 12.59 -6.37
C THR A 247 2.99 13.23 -5.02
N ILE A 248 2.38 14.36 -4.70
CA ILE A 248 2.68 15.13 -3.50
C ILE A 248 1.41 15.78 -2.94
N GLY A 249 1.10 15.49 -1.69
CA GLY A 249 -0.10 16.02 -1.02
C GLY A 249 -0.63 15.13 0.08
N PRO A 250 -1.85 15.40 0.58
CA PRO A 250 -2.54 14.56 1.54
C PRO A 250 -3.38 13.50 0.81
N TYR A 251 -3.13 12.22 1.05
CA TYR A 251 -3.84 11.13 0.36
C TYR A 251 -4.33 10.02 1.28
N GLU A 252 -3.46 9.35 2.03
CA GLU A 252 -3.82 8.16 2.78
C GLU A 252 -4.54 8.48 4.10
N VAL A 253 -5.58 7.70 4.43
CA VAL A 253 -6.45 7.98 5.57
C VAL A 253 -6.25 7.02 6.75
N TYR A 254 -5.27 6.11 6.67
CA TYR A 254 -5.09 5.03 7.64
C TYR A 254 -4.60 5.48 9.02
N GLU A 255 -3.97 6.67 9.14
CA GLU A 255 -3.59 7.23 10.44
C GLU A 255 -4.81 7.71 11.24
N ASP A 256 -5.94 8.03 10.58
CA ASP A 256 -7.23 8.29 11.24
C ASP A 256 -7.96 6.95 11.50
N GLU A 257 -7.57 6.23 12.53
CA GLU A 257 -8.19 4.97 12.91
C GLU A 257 -9.60 5.13 13.51
N TRP A 258 -10.03 6.38 13.77
CA TRP A 258 -11.39 6.64 14.26
C TRP A 258 -12.43 6.55 13.15
N PHE A 259 -12.22 7.25 12.05
CA PHE A 259 -13.23 7.41 11.01
C PHE A 259 -12.70 7.22 9.59
N ASN A 260 -11.40 7.20 9.38
CA ASN A 260 -10.75 7.22 8.05
C ASN A 260 -11.20 8.44 7.21
N TYR A 261 -11.37 9.58 7.86
CA TYR A 261 -11.77 10.83 7.20
C TYR A 261 -10.59 11.73 6.85
N LYS A 262 -9.46 11.62 7.57
CA LYS A 262 -8.38 12.62 7.52
C LYS A 262 -7.19 12.08 6.75
N ALA A 263 -6.81 12.81 5.68
CA ALA A 263 -5.72 12.42 4.82
C ALA A 263 -4.36 12.84 5.40
N ALA A 264 -3.42 11.91 5.40
CA ALA A 264 -2.03 12.13 5.79
C ALA A 264 -1.20 12.68 4.63
N PHE A 265 -0.24 13.56 4.92
CA PHE A 265 0.69 14.06 3.92
C PHE A 265 1.72 13.00 3.54
N GLU A 266 1.94 12.89 2.23
CA GLU A 266 2.97 12.04 1.65
C GLU A 266 3.53 12.64 0.35
N ALA A 267 4.66 12.12 -0.08
CA ALA A 267 5.22 12.47 -1.36
C ALA A 267 5.99 11.30 -1.98
N PHE A 268 5.83 11.16 -3.29
CA PHE A 268 6.62 10.32 -4.17
C PHE A 268 7.24 11.21 -5.26
N VAL A 269 8.53 11.40 -5.24
CA VAL A 269 9.28 12.05 -6.33
C VAL A 269 9.86 10.94 -7.20
N THR A 270 9.35 10.80 -8.42
CA THR A 270 9.64 9.63 -9.26
C THR A 270 9.98 10.01 -10.70
N LEU A 271 10.68 9.11 -11.37
CA LEU A 271 10.94 9.16 -12.82
C LEU A 271 10.21 8.01 -13.51
N ARG A 272 9.46 8.33 -14.56
CA ARG A 272 8.73 7.35 -15.34
C ARG A 272 9.66 6.38 -16.09
N ASP A 273 9.35 5.10 -16.04
CA ASP A 273 9.93 4.06 -16.88
C ASP A 273 9.00 3.83 -18.07
N ASP A 274 9.29 4.52 -19.18
CA ASP A 274 8.43 4.48 -20.38
C ASP A 274 8.39 3.10 -21.02
N ALA A 275 9.49 2.35 -20.98
CA ALA A 275 9.57 1.02 -21.55
C ALA A 275 8.66 0.04 -20.80
N GLU A 276 8.78 0.01 -19.47
CA GLU A 276 7.91 -0.83 -18.64
C GLU A 276 6.46 -0.36 -18.66
N THR A 277 6.21 0.95 -18.60
CA THR A 277 4.84 1.52 -18.73
C THR A 277 4.18 1.06 -20.02
N LYS A 278 4.88 1.11 -21.16
CA LYS A 278 4.37 0.66 -22.45
C LYS A 278 4.15 -0.86 -22.50
N LYS A 279 5.08 -1.64 -21.93
CA LYS A 279 4.94 -3.10 -21.81
C LYS A 279 3.68 -3.45 -21.02
N LEU A 280 3.45 -2.80 -19.88
CA LEU A 280 2.29 -3.07 -19.03
C LEU A 280 0.97 -2.56 -19.64
N ALA A 281 0.97 -1.45 -20.36
CA ALA A 281 -0.21 -0.96 -21.09
C ALA A 281 -0.71 -1.99 -22.14
N SER A 282 0.19 -2.83 -22.68
CA SER A 282 -0.20 -3.89 -23.61
C SER A 282 -1.06 -4.98 -22.96
N PHE A 283 -0.93 -5.22 -21.65
CA PHE A 283 -1.79 -6.14 -20.92
C PHE A 283 -3.18 -5.55 -20.69
N SER A 284 -3.25 -4.26 -20.37
CA SER A 284 -4.53 -3.56 -20.18
C SER A 284 -5.43 -3.65 -21.43
N SER A 285 -4.85 -3.58 -22.62
CA SER A 285 -5.61 -3.71 -23.88
C SER A 285 -6.25 -5.08 -24.09
N ARG A 286 -5.84 -6.11 -23.33
CA ARG A 286 -6.30 -7.49 -23.44
C ARG A 286 -7.25 -7.92 -22.30
N LEU A 287 -7.58 -7.01 -21.40
CA LEU A 287 -8.39 -7.38 -20.24
C LEU A 287 -9.80 -7.86 -20.64
N GLN A 288 -10.40 -7.32 -21.71
CA GLN A 288 -11.67 -7.83 -22.21
C GLN A 288 -11.55 -9.27 -22.74
N GLU A 289 -10.41 -9.63 -23.37
CA GLU A 289 -10.15 -11.00 -23.82
C GLU A 289 -10.00 -11.95 -22.64
N LEU A 290 -9.32 -11.50 -21.59
CA LEU A 290 -9.17 -12.27 -20.35
C LEU A 290 -10.50 -12.41 -19.61
N GLU A 291 -11.30 -11.36 -19.51
CA GLU A 291 -12.65 -11.41 -18.94
C GLU A 291 -13.53 -12.44 -19.66
N ASN A 292 -13.53 -12.41 -21.01
CA ASN A 292 -14.28 -13.35 -21.82
C ASN A 292 -13.80 -14.81 -21.69
N ALA A 293 -12.56 -15.01 -21.24
CA ALA A 293 -11.93 -16.32 -21.05
C ALA A 293 -12.02 -16.82 -19.60
N LEU A 294 -12.49 -16.01 -18.64
CA LEU A 294 -12.56 -16.40 -17.22
C LEU A 294 -13.22 -17.76 -17.08
N PRO A 295 -12.71 -18.64 -16.17
CA PRO A 295 -13.17 -20.03 -16.05
C PRO A 295 -14.48 -20.12 -15.26
N ILE A 296 -15.47 -19.30 -15.59
CA ILE A 296 -16.81 -19.26 -14.99
C ILE A 296 -17.88 -19.28 -16.08
N ASP A 297 -19.15 -19.50 -15.69
CA ASP A 297 -20.28 -19.40 -16.60
C ASP A 297 -20.30 -18.05 -17.30
N ALA A 298 -20.56 -18.04 -18.61
CA ALA A 298 -20.55 -16.82 -19.45
C ALA A 298 -21.52 -15.73 -18.95
N ARG A 299 -22.65 -16.12 -18.34
CA ARG A 299 -23.63 -15.18 -17.77
C ARG A 299 -23.07 -14.30 -16.62
N HIS A 300 -21.96 -14.71 -15.99
CA HIS A 300 -21.32 -14.01 -14.91
C HIS A 300 -20.11 -13.17 -15.35
N ARG A 301 -19.77 -13.19 -16.64
CA ARG A 301 -18.70 -12.38 -17.22
C ARG A 301 -19.20 -11.01 -17.60
N ASN A 302 -18.35 -10.00 -17.50
CA ASN A 302 -18.67 -8.66 -17.93
C ASN A 302 -18.62 -8.56 -19.45
N ALA A 303 -19.77 -8.36 -20.11
CA ALA A 303 -19.84 -8.24 -21.57
C ALA A 303 -18.99 -7.08 -22.10
N LYS A 304 -18.84 -6.02 -21.30
CA LYS A 304 -18.04 -4.84 -21.61
C LYS A 304 -17.44 -4.26 -20.34
N LEU A 305 -16.13 -4.30 -20.23
CA LEU A 305 -15.40 -3.63 -19.17
C LEU A 305 -15.50 -2.12 -19.30
N GLY A 306 -15.49 -1.41 -18.17
CA GLY A 306 -15.38 0.06 -18.14
C GLY A 306 -14.01 0.55 -18.63
N ALA A 307 -13.83 1.87 -18.64
CA ALA A 307 -12.52 2.46 -18.89
C ALA A 307 -11.52 1.98 -17.82
N LEU A 308 -10.38 1.49 -18.28
CA LEU A 308 -9.35 0.97 -17.40
C LEU A 308 -8.47 2.11 -16.87
N ALA A 309 -8.11 2.03 -15.60
CA ALA A 309 -7.14 2.95 -15.01
C ALA A 309 -5.80 2.86 -15.73
N PRO A 310 -5.20 3.98 -16.17
CA PRO A 310 -3.86 3.97 -16.72
C PRO A 310 -2.86 3.47 -15.67
N ILE A 311 -1.89 2.67 -16.12
CA ILE A 311 -0.81 2.18 -15.29
C ILE A 311 0.45 2.98 -15.61
N ARG A 312 1.13 3.44 -14.56
CA ARG A 312 2.45 4.04 -14.63
C ARG A 312 3.46 3.19 -13.89
N VAL A 313 4.57 2.92 -14.52
CA VAL A 313 5.74 2.32 -13.85
C VAL A 313 6.76 3.42 -13.66
N VAL A 314 7.21 3.56 -12.41
CA VAL A 314 8.12 4.62 -12.05
C VAL A 314 9.28 4.10 -11.21
N ASN A 315 10.41 4.83 -11.27
CA ASN A 315 11.55 4.65 -10.39
C ASN A 315 11.59 5.79 -9.38
N VAL A 316 11.57 5.44 -8.11
CA VAL A 316 11.60 6.39 -6.99
C VAL A 316 12.97 7.07 -6.93
N VAL A 317 12.95 8.40 -6.81
CA VAL A 317 14.07 9.25 -6.44
C VAL A 317 14.04 9.54 -4.95
N PHE A 318 12.83 9.81 -4.40
CA PHE A 318 12.62 10.13 -3.00
C PHE A 318 11.17 9.86 -2.59
N THR A 319 10.96 9.38 -1.36
CA THR A 319 9.63 9.30 -0.72
C THR A 319 9.65 9.99 0.63
N ALA A 320 8.50 10.48 1.06
CA ALA A 320 8.37 11.22 2.32
C ALA A 320 6.97 11.05 2.92
N GLY A 321 6.83 11.37 4.20
CA GLY A 321 5.57 11.31 4.92
C GLY A 321 5.05 9.89 5.09
N ASP A 322 3.77 9.68 4.87
CA ASP A 322 3.11 8.38 5.01
C ASP A 322 3.73 7.32 4.09
N ALA A 323 4.16 7.71 2.90
CA ALA A 323 4.85 6.85 1.93
C ALA A 323 6.15 6.21 2.44
N ASN A 324 6.75 6.76 3.49
CA ASN A 324 8.04 6.34 4.04
C ASN A 324 7.97 6.05 5.55
N ARG A 325 6.94 5.34 5.98
CA ARG A 325 6.76 4.93 7.37
C ARG A 325 6.83 3.41 7.52
N GLY A 326 7.86 2.90 8.20
CA GLY A 326 8.01 1.45 8.42
C GLY A 326 8.04 0.67 7.10
N VAL A 327 7.00 -0.10 6.81
CA VAL A 327 6.87 -0.86 5.55
C VAL A 327 6.68 0.08 4.37
N GLN A 328 7.54 -0.05 3.37
CA GLN A 328 7.55 0.84 2.21
C GLN A 328 6.40 0.54 1.25
N THR A 329 5.74 1.59 0.73
CA THR A 329 4.76 1.47 -0.34
C THR A 329 5.38 0.86 -1.60
N ALA A 330 4.70 -0.06 -2.24
CA ALA A 330 5.16 -0.73 -3.48
C ALA A 330 4.37 -0.30 -4.73
N ALA A 331 3.13 0.11 -4.53
CA ALA A 331 2.22 0.65 -5.55
C ALA A 331 1.12 1.45 -4.87
N PHE A 332 0.44 2.32 -5.61
CA PHE A 332 -0.74 3.06 -5.14
C PHE A 332 -1.71 3.36 -6.29
N ASN A 333 -2.96 3.63 -5.95
CA ASN A 333 -4.02 3.98 -6.88
C ASN A 333 -4.74 5.23 -6.39
N LEU A 334 -4.66 6.31 -7.15
CA LEU A 334 -5.20 7.63 -6.82
C LEU A 334 -5.94 8.23 -8.04
N PRO A 335 -6.70 9.30 -7.87
CA PRO A 335 -6.98 10.04 -6.62
C PRO A 335 -8.07 9.39 -5.78
N ASN A 336 -8.27 9.92 -4.56
CA ASN A 336 -9.36 9.53 -3.66
C ASN A 336 -10.63 10.39 -3.85
N ASP A 337 -10.56 11.49 -4.57
CA ASP A 337 -11.73 12.34 -4.86
C ASP A 337 -12.67 11.64 -5.85
N GLU A 338 -13.84 11.22 -5.38
CA GLU A 338 -14.86 10.52 -6.19
C GLU A 338 -15.31 11.34 -7.42
N ARG A 339 -15.23 12.68 -7.38
CA ARG A 339 -15.58 13.54 -8.51
C ARG A 339 -14.57 13.38 -9.63
N VAL A 340 -13.28 13.35 -9.27
CA VAL A 340 -12.19 13.12 -10.23
C VAL A 340 -12.24 11.70 -10.75
N VAL A 341 -12.44 10.71 -9.88
CA VAL A 341 -12.58 9.29 -10.29
C VAL A 341 -13.74 9.11 -11.28
N LYS A 342 -14.87 9.77 -11.04
CA LYS A 342 -16.02 9.72 -11.94
C LYS A 342 -15.74 10.37 -13.30
N GLU A 343 -14.97 11.44 -13.33
CA GLU A 343 -14.68 12.23 -14.55
C GLU A 343 -13.50 11.64 -15.34
N LYS A 344 -12.41 11.30 -14.66
CA LYS A 344 -11.12 10.93 -15.24
C LYS A 344 -10.69 9.48 -14.99
N GLY A 345 -11.40 8.76 -14.09
CA GLY A 345 -10.96 7.47 -13.61
C GLY A 345 -9.90 7.59 -12.50
N SER A 346 -9.11 6.54 -12.33
CA SER A 346 -7.97 6.51 -11.40
C SER A 346 -6.69 6.13 -12.15
N LYS A 347 -5.53 6.39 -11.54
CA LYS A 347 -4.21 6.06 -12.09
C LYS A 347 -3.48 5.15 -11.09
N ARG A 348 -2.98 4.02 -11.58
CA ARG A 348 -2.13 3.10 -10.80
C ARG A 348 -0.68 3.41 -11.06
N VAL A 349 0.08 3.55 -9.98
CA VAL A 349 1.52 3.82 -10.01
C VAL A 349 2.25 2.68 -9.34
N MET A 350 3.19 2.05 -10.06
CA MET A 350 4.00 0.95 -9.58
C MET A 350 5.44 1.40 -9.38
N LEU A 351 5.97 1.24 -8.16
CA LEU A 351 7.30 1.69 -7.75
C LEU A 351 8.33 0.58 -8.04
N LYS A 352 8.83 0.51 -9.28
CA LYS A 352 9.65 -0.62 -9.78
C LYS A 352 10.91 -0.85 -8.95
N ASN A 353 11.74 0.18 -8.75
CA ASN A 353 13.01 0.04 -8.01
C ASN A 353 12.81 -0.29 -6.53
N VAL A 354 11.71 0.15 -5.92
CA VAL A 354 11.32 -0.26 -4.56
C VAL A 354 10.94 -1.73 -4.54
N GLN A 355 10.12 -2.19 -5.50
CA GLN A 355 9.74 -3.60 -5.62
C GLN A 355 10.95 -4.49 -5.93
N GLU A 356 11.89 -4.02 -6.76
CA GLU A 356 13.14 -4.73 -7.05
C GLU A 356 14.01 -4.85 -5.79
N ALA A 357 14.10 -3.79 -4.98
CA ALA A 357 14.80 -3.83 -3.71
C ALA A 357 14.16 -4.82 -2.72
N LYS A 358 12.82 -4.80 -2.59
CA LYS A 358 12.08 -5.77 -1.77
C LYS A 358 12.26 -7.21 -2.28
N PHE A 359 12.23 -7.41 -3.58
CA PHE A 359 12.53 -8.71 -4.17
C PHE A 359 13.92 -9.20 -3.76
N ARG A 360 14.94 -8.38 -3.96
CA ARG A 360 16.34 -8.73 -3.69
C ARG A 360 16.62 -8.93 -2.19
N MET A 361 16.11 -8.04 -1.33
CA MET A 361 16.47 -8.00 0.09
C MET A 361 15.57 -8.87 0.96
N VAL A 362 14.36 -9.20 0.49
CA VAL A 362 13.37 -9.95 1.27
C VAL A 362 13.01 -11.27 0.57
N LEU A 363 12.53 -11.23 -0.68
CA LEU A 363 12.00 -12.42 -1.33
C LEU A 363 13.08 -13.45 -1.69
N VAL A 364 14.23 -12.99 -2.20
CA VAL A 364 15.36 -13.90 -2.49
C VAL A 364 15.88 -14.59 -1.23
N PRO A 365 16.09 -13.91 -0.08
CA PRO A 365 16.39 -14.60 1.18
C PRO A 365 15.29 -15.57 1.64
N ILE A 366 14.01 -15.23 1.51
CA ILE A 366 12.90 -16.14 1.80
C ILE A 366 13.01 -17.41 0.94
N SER A 367 13.25 -17.27 -0.35
CA SER A 367 13.35 -18.40 -1.26
C SER A 367 14.46 -19.38 -0.87
N LYS A 368 15.57 -18.90 -0.30
CA LYS A 368 16.67 -19.74 0.19
C LYS A 368 16.28 -20.60 1.38
N VAL A 369 15.29 -20.18 2.16
CA VAL A 369 14.77 -20.92 3.32
C VAL A 369 13.60 -21.81 2.93
N ALA A 370 12.71 -21.31 2.08
CA ALA A 370 11.45 -21.97 1.75
C ALA A 370 11.56 -23.01 0.62
N LEU A 371 12.51 -22.85 -0.31
CA LEU A 371 12.61 -23.64 -1.54
C LEU A 371 13.87 -24.52 -1.57
N PRO A 372 13.81 -25.67 -2.25
CA PRO A 372 15.01 -26.48 -2.54
C PRO A 372 16.06 -25.64 -3.31
N ALA A 373 17.34 -25.89 -3.05
CA ALA A 373 18.44 -25.15 -3.70
C ALA A 373 18.36 -25.19 -5.24
N ALA A 374 17.93 -26.31 -5.81
CA ALA A 374 17.77 -26.49 -7.26
C ALA A 374 16.67 -25.59 -7.87
N ASP A 375 15.65 -25.22 -7.07
CA ASP A 375 14.49 -24.46 -7.52
C ASP A 375 14.69 -22.94 -7.36
N GLN A 376 15.63 -22.49 -6.53
CA GLN A 376 15.89 -21.07 -6.24
C GLN A 376 16.23 -20.24 -7.50
N LYS A 377 16.84 -20.87 -8.52
CA LYS A 377 17.13 -20.23 -9.82
C LYS A 377 15.87 -19.85 -10.63
N TYR A 378 14.71 -20.40 -10.25
CA TYR A 378 13.41 -20.10 -10.85
C TYR A 378 12.64 -18.99 -10.09
N VAL A 379 13.27 -18.31 -9.14
CA VAL A 379 12.73 -17.10 -8.52
C VAL A 379 13.20 -15.91 -9.33
N SER A 380 12.26 -15.18 -9.95
CA SER A 380 12.52 -14.13 -10.93
C SER A 380 11.83 -12.83 -10.56
N PHE A 381 12.54 -11.70 -10.68
CA PHE A 381 11.95 -10.38 -10.49
C PHE A 381 10.85 -10.10 -11.52
N ASP A 382 11.07 -10.44 -12.79
CA ASP A 382 10.08 -10.20 -13.84
C ASP A 382 8.78 -10.95 -13.57
N ALA A 383 8.86 -12.21 -13.10
CA ALA A 383 7.68 -12.97 -12.72
C ALA A 383 6.99 -12.37 -11.47
N PHE A 384 7.75 -11.94 -10.48
CA PHE A 384 7.25 -11.27 -9.28
C PHE A 384 6.53 -9.96 -9.62
N PHE A 385 7.19 -9.09 -10.38
CA PHE A 385 6.66 -7.77 -10.76
C PHE A 385 5.43 -7.90 -11.66
N THR A 386 5.49 -8.79 -12.66
CA THR A 386 4.36 -9.01 -13.57
C THR A 386 3.17 -9.64 -12.86
N HIS A 387 3.39 -10.53 -11.87
CA HIS A 387 2.29 -11.08 -11.07
C HIS A 387 1.61 -10.00 -10.22
N ILE A 388 2.35 -9.10 -9.58
CA ILE A 388 1.76 -7.96 -8.83
C ILE A 388 0.92 -7.09 -9.77
N LEU A 389 1.41 -6.82 -10.98
CA LEU A 389 0.61 -6.10 -11.97
C LEU A 389 -0.69 -6.85 -12.31
N MET A 390 -0.58 -8.16 -12.59
CA MET A 390 -1.77 -8.95 -12.94
C MET A 390 -2.76 -9.01 -11.77
N HIS A 391 -2.30 -9.10 -10.54
CA HIS A 391 -3.13 -8.97 -9.35
C HIS A 391 -3.96 -7.67 -9.39
N GLU A 392 -3.30 -6.53 -9.60
CA GLU A 392 -3.97 -5.23 -9.69
C GLU A 392 -5.00 -5.15 -10.84
N LEU A 393 -4.66 -5.74 -11.98
CA LEU A 393 -5.56 -5.77 -13.13
C LEU A 393 -6.77 -6.69 -12.88
N MET A 394 -6.55 -7.82 -12.22
CA MET A 394 -7.60 -8.80 -11.95
C MET A 394 -8.61 -8.33 -10.90
N HIS A 395 -8.31 -7.31 -10.10
CA HIS A 395 -9.33 -6.63 -9.30
C HIS A 395 -10.46 -6.04 -10.15
N GLY A 396 -10.16 -5.63 -11.37
CA GLY A 396 -11.15 -5.07 -12.31
C GLY A 396 -11.98 -6.10 -13.07
N LEU A 397 -11.65 -7.40 -12.98
CA LEU A 397 -12.28 -8.48 -13.73
C LEU A 397 -13.17 -9.35 -12.83
N GLY A 398 -14.08 -10.09 -13.48
CA GLY A 398 -15.04 -10.96 -12.80
C GLY A 398 -16.23 -10.23 -12.19
N PRO A 399 -17.05 -10.93 -11.41
CA PRO A 399 -18.29 -10.39 -10.85
C PRO A 399 -18.05 -9.26 -9.82
N HIS A 400 -18.74 -8.15 -9.97
CA HIS A 400 -18.80 -7.05 -8.99
C HIS A 400 -20.23 -6.74 -8.59
N ASN A 401 -21.07 -6.47 -9.59
CA ASN A 401 -22.52 -6.33 -9.44
C ASN A 401 -23.16 -7.67 -9.76
N ILE A 402 -23.99 -8.15 -8.88
CA ILE A 402 -24.63 -9.46 -9.00
C ILE A 402 -26.13 -9.34 -8.75
N SER A 403 -26.90 -10.27 -9.29
CA SER A 403 -28.31 -10.39 -8.97
C SER A 403 -28.52 -11.61 -8.08
N ARG A 404 -29.08 -11.41 -6.88
CA ARG A 404 -29.41 -12.48 -5.95
C ARG A 404 -30.92 -12.46 -5.62
N ASP A 405 -31.59 -13.57 -5.85
CA ASP A 405 -33.02 -13.72 -5.62
C ASP A 405 -33.85 -12.61 -6.31
N GLY A 406 -33.44 -12.21 -7.53
CA GLY A 406 -34.07 -11.15 -8.32
C GLY A 406 -33.80 -9.72 -7.83
N ARG A 407 -32.89 -9.53 -6.87
CA ARG A 407 -32.47 -8.24 -6.32
C ARG A 407 -31.05 -7.90 -6.77
N GLU A 408 -30.85 -6.69 -7.29
CA GLU A 408 -29.52 -6.17 -7.56
C GLU A 408 -28.72 -5.95 -6.27
N SER A 409 -27.48 -6.44 -6.25
CA SER A 409 -26.57 -6.37 -5.12
C SER A 409 -25.12 -6.29 -5.61
N THR A 410 -24.18 -6.26 -4.69
CA THR A 410 -22.76 -6.35 -5.00
C THR A 410 -22.13 -7.53 -4.28
N VAL A 411 -21.07 -8.10 -4.85
CA VAL A 411 -20.29 -9.16 -4.20
C VAL A 411 -19.89 -8.75 -2.79
N ARG A 412 -19.45 -7.51 -2.60
CA ARG A 412 -19.06 -6.97 -1.29
C ARG A 412 -20.19 -6.99 -0.28
N GLN A 413 -21.40 -6.59 -0.68
CA GLN A 413 -22.57 -6.59 0.21
C GLN A 413 -22.97 -7.99 0.62
N GLU A 414 -22.92 -8.95 -0.32
CA GLU A 414 -23.33 -10.31 -0.06
C GLU A 414 -22.28 -11.11 0.74
N LEU A 415 -20.98 -10.91 0.47
CA LEU A 415 -19.89 -11.61 1.18
C LEU A 415 -19.50 -10.98 2.52
N LYS A 416 -19.96 -9.76 2.82
CA LYS A 416 -19.78 -9.07 4.12
C LYS A 416 -18.29 -9.03 4.55
N GLU A 417 -17.99 -9.44 5.80
CA GLU A 417 -16.65 -9.46 6.36
C GLU A 417 -15.68 -10.44 5.68
N THR A 418 -16.20 -11.41 4.92
CA THR A 418 -15.36 -12.36 4.18
C THR A 418 -14.83 -11.77 2.86
N TYR A 419 -15.45 -10.68 2.38
CA TYR A 419 -15.18 -10.10 1.07
C TYR A 419 -13.70 -9.81 0.83
N SER A 420 -13.04 -9.09 1.73
CA SER A 420 -11.67 -8.63 1.50
C SER A 420 -10.69 -9.79 1.29
N ALA A 421 -10.74 -10.82 2.13
CA ALA A 421 -9.85 -11.97 1.99
C ALA A 421 -10.13 -12.78 0.70
N ILE A 422 -11.39 -12.90 0.31
CA ILE A 422 -11.81 -13.58 -0.94
C ILE A 422 -11.40 -12.76 -2.16
N GLU A 423 -11.53 -11.44 -2.11
CA GLU A 423 -11.14 -10.54 -3.21
C GLU A 423 -9.63 -10.57 -3.45
N GLU A 424 -8.82 -10.54 -2.38
CA GLU A 424 -7.37 -10.67 -2.49
C GLU A 424 -6.96 -12.05 -3.04
N ALA A 425 -7.60 -13.11 -2.56
CA ALA A 425 -7.37 -14.45 -3.10
C ALA A 425 -7.75 -14.56 -4.58
N LYS A 426 -8.86 -13.90 -4.98
CA LYS A 426 -9.32 -13.82 -6.38
C LYS A 426 -8.28 -13.10 -7.24
N ALA A 427 -7.82 -11.94 -6.83
CA ALA A 427 -6.88 -11.14 -7.61
C ALA A 427 -5.55 -11.89 -7.83
N ASP A 428 -5.00 -12.49 -6.78
CA ASP A 428 -3.75 -13.26 -6.86
C ASP A 428 -3.86 -14.49 -7.75
N VAL A 429 -4.83 -15.38 -7.47
CA VAL A 429 -4.94 -16.66 -8.21
C VAL A 429 -5.35 -16.45 -9.65
N SER A 430 -6.27 -15.51 -9.91
CA SER A 430 -6.67 -15.18 -11.27
C SER A 430 -5.55 -14.42 -12.02
N GLY A 431 -4.67 -13.72 -11.31
CA GLY A 431 -3.44 -13.16 -11.85
C GLY A 431 -2.51 -14.25 -12.40
N LEU A 432 -2.28 -15.32 -11.64
CA LEU A 432 -1.51 -16.49 -12.13
C LEU A 432 -2.21 -17.19 -13.31
N TRP A 433 -3.53 -17.33 -13.25
CA TRP A 433 -4.32 -17.90 -14.36
C TRP A 433 -4.17 -17.04 -15.61
N ALA A 434 -4.27 -15.73 -15.50
CA ALA A 434 -4.13 -14.81 -16.61
C ALA A 434 -2.72 -14.84 -17.21
N LEU A 435 -1.66 -14.90 -16.40
CA LEU A 435 -0.28 -15.08 -16.88
C LEU A 435 -0.14 -16.37 -17.70
N LYS A 436 -0.77 -17.46 -17.26
CA LYS A 436 -0.77 -18.71 -18.04
C LYS A 436 -1.50 -18.54 -19.39
N GLN A 437 -2.66 -17.86 -19.42
CA GLN A 437 -3.37 -17.56 -20.67
C GLN A 437 -2.52 -16.74 -21.63
N LEU A 438 -1.77 -15.77 -21.12
CA LEU A 438 -0.86 -14.95 -21.93
C LEU A 438 0.36 -15.73 -22.40
N ALA A 439 0.92 -16.60 -21.56
CA ALA A 439 2.03 -17.48 -21.91
C ALA A 439 1.66 -18.43 -23.07
N ASP A 440 0.49 -19.07 -22.99
CA ASP A 440 0.01 -20.01 -24.02
C ASP A 440 -0.20 -19.35 -25.40
N ARG A 441 -0.36 -18.04 -25.41
CA ARG A 441 -0.50 -17.21 -26.62
C ARG A 441 0.81 -16.53 -27.03
N ASN A 442 1.94 -16.83 -26.36
CA ASN A 442 3.24 -16.19 -26.57
C ASN A 442 3.21 -14.66 -26.41
N LEU A 443 2.42 -14.15 -25.45
CA LEU A 443 2.22 -12.72 -25.21
C LEU A 443 3.04 -12.19 -24.03
N ILE A 444 3.75 -13.06 -23.32
CA ILE A 444 4.71 -12.71 -22.27
C ILE A 444 6.06 -13.37 -22.55
N GLU A 445 7.09 -12.84 -21.91
CA GLU A 445 8.44 -13.38 -21.96
C GLU A 445 8.45 -14.87 -21.50
N PRO A 446 9.07 -15.79 -22.26
CA PRO A 446 9.12 -17.21 -21.87
C PRO A 446 9.63 -17.43 -20.45
N ARG A 447 10.60 -16.63 -20.01
CA ARG A 447 11.18 -16.69 -18.67
C ARG A 447 10.15 -16.46 -17.56
N ILE A 448 9.13 -15.63 -17.80
CA ILE A 448 8.04 -15.43 -16.83
C ILE A 448 7.25 -16.72 -16.68
N ALA A 449 6.86 -17.36 -17.77
CA ALA A 449 6.14 -18.64 -17.74
C ALA A 449 6.91 -19.76 -17.02
N GLU A 450 8.24 -19.81 -17.22
CA GLU A 450 9.12 -20.77 -16.57
C GLU A 450 9.29 -20.55 -15.06
N THR A 451 9.05 -19.33 -14.57
CA THR A 451 9.42 -18.94 -13.21
C THR A 451 8.26 -18.51 -12.34
N MET A 452 7.09 -18.23 -12.92
CA MET A 452 5.96 -17.59 -12.19
C MET A 452 5.47 -18.42 -10.99
N TYR A 453 5.34 -19.75 -11.12
CA TYR A 453 4.80 -20.58 -10.04
C TYR A 453 5.77 -20.74 -8.86
N THR A 454 7.06 -20.90 -9.15
CA THR A 454 8.09 -20.97 -8.11
C THR A 454 8.26 -19.60 -7.43
N THR A 455 8.19 -18.52 -8.19
CA THR A 455 8.24 -17.15 -7.65
C THR A 455 7.01 -16.85 -6.78
N PHE A 456 5.81 -17.26 -7.22
CA PHE A 456 4.59 -17.12 -6.43
C PHE A 456 4.67 -17.93 -5.12
N LEU A 457 5.17 -19.17 -5.16
CA LEU A 457 5.36 -19.99 -3.96
C LEU A 457 6.28 -19.30 -2.94
N ALA A 458 7.40 -18.73 -3.38
CA ALA A 458 8.27 -17.95 -2.49
C ALA A 458 7.55 -16.70 -1.94
N SER A 459 6.76 -16.01 -2.78
CA SER A 459 5.98 -14.82 -2.40
C SER A 459 4.90 -15.13 -1.37
N ALA A 460 4.33 -16.34 -1.39
CA ALA A 460 3.34 -16.76 -0.42
C ALA A 460 3.87 -16.67 1.03
N PHE A 461 5.11 -17.13 1.26
CA PHE A 461 5.74 -17.02 2.58
C PHE A 461 6.00 -15.58 3.00
N ARG A 462 6.30 -14.68 2.05
CA ARG A 462 6.44 -13.25 2.34
C ARG A 462 5.12 -12.67 2.84
N SER A 463 4.01 -12.95 2.18
CA SER A 463 2.70 -12.37 2.53
C SER A 463 2.13 -12.97 3.82
N ILE A 464 2.17 -14.30 4.01
CA ILE A 464 1.68 -14.95 5.24
C ILE A 464 2.46 -14.48 6.48
N ARG A 465 3.72 -14.11 6.34
CA ARG A 465 4.57 -13.62 7.42
C ARG A 465 4.03 -12.37 8.11
N PHE A 466 3.25 -11.54 7.42
CA PHE A 466 2.57 -10.38 8.00
C PHE A 466 1.34 -10.75 8.84
N GLY A 467 0.94 -12.03 8.82
CA GLY A 467 -0.18 -12.57 9.56
C GLY A 467 -1.41 -12.80 8.68
N ILE A 468 -2.25 -13.74 9.11
CA ILE A 468 -3.49 -14.12 8.42
C ILE A 468 -4.72 -13.36 8.94
N ASN A 469 -4.53 -12.39 9.84
CA ASN A 469 -5.61 -11.53 10.32
C ASN A 469 -5.94 -10.43 9.30
N GLU A 470 -5.01 -10.12 8.42
CA GLU A 470 -5.21 -9.17 7.33
C GLU A 470 -5.54 -9.89 6.01
N ALA A 471 -6.16 -9.17 5.08
CA ALA A 471 -6.80 -9.75 3.88
C ALA A 471 -5.82 -10.49 2.97
N HIS A 472 -4.65 -9.89 2.66
CA HIS A 472 -3.66 -10.49 1.77
C HIS A 472 -3.05 -11.77 2.35
N GLY A 473 -2.63 -11.74 3.64
CA GLY A 473 -2.06 -12.93 4.29
C GLY A 473 -3.07 -14.07 4.35
N ARG A 474 -4.33 -13.77 4.59
CA ARG A 474 -5.42 -14.77 4.59
C ARG A 474 -5.73 -15.28 3.20
N GLY A 475 -5.80 -14.39 2.21
CA GLY A 475 -5.99 -14.74 0.80
C GLY A 475 -4.89 -15.67 0.28
N ILE A 476 -3.64 -15.36 0.59
CA ILE A 476 -2.49 -16.21 0.22
C ILE A 476 -2.51 -17.54 0.98
N ALA A 477 -2.90 -17.58 2.26
CA ALA A 477 -3.02 -18.84 3.01
C ALA A 477 -4.05 -19.78 2.36
N ILE A 478 -5.20 -19.25 1.91
CA ILE A 478 -6.20 -20.01 1.14
C ILE A 478 -5.56 -20.63 -0.10
N GLN A 479 -4.85 -19.86 -0.89
CA GLN A 479 -4.23 -20.29 -2.13
C GLN A 479 -3.13 -21.34 -1.88
N LEU A 480 -2.22 -21.07 -0.93
CA LEU A 480 -1.14 -22.00 -0.59
C LEU A 480 -1.70 -23.36 -0.16
N ASN A 481 -2.68 -23.36 0.73
CA ASN A 481 -3.27 -24.60 1.24
C ASN A 481 -4.09 -25.35 0.17
N TYR A 482 -4.82 -24.62 -0.70
CA TYR A 482 -5.53 -25.23 -1.81
C TYR A 482 -4.55 -25.92 -2.79
N LEU A 483 -3.48 -25.23 -3.16
CA LEU A 483 -2.49 -25.75 -4.09
C LEU A 483 -1.69 -26.92 -3.50
N LEU A 484 -1.50 -26.97 -2.18
CA LEU A 484 -0.96 -28.13 -1.47
C LEU A 484 -1.92 -29.31 -1.54
N ASP A 485 -3.22 -29.10 -1.24
CA ASP A 485 -4.24 -30.16 -1.29
C ASP A 485 -4.42 -30.73 -2.71
N ALA A 486 -4.27 -29.87 -3.74
CA ALA A 486 -4.28 -30.29 -5.15
C ALA A 486 -2.97 -30.97 -5.61
N GLY A 487 -1.94 -31.03 -4.76
CA GLY A 487 -0.62 -31.53 -5.08
C GLY A 487 0.14 -30.69 -6.12
N ALA A 488 -0.32 -29.47 -6.37
CA ALA A 488 0.35 -28.49 -7.23
C ALA A 488 1.53 -27.82 -6.51
N PHE A 489 1.45 -27.68 -5.18
CA PHE A 489 2.60 -27.51 -4.32
C PHE A 489 2.84 -28.76 -3.49
N THR A 490 4.08 -29.03 -3.15
CA THR A 490 4.49 -30.21 -2.37
C THR A 490 5.47 -29.82 -1.28
N VAL A 491 5.36 -30.46 -0.11
CA VAL A 491 6.34 -30.35 0.97
C VAL A 491 7.34 -31.48 0.84
N ARG A 492 8.61 -31.16 0.80
CA ARG A 492 9.70 -32.14 0.71
C ARG A 492 10.11 -32.64 2.09
N PRO A 493 10.83 -33.79 2.18
CA PRO A 493 11.26 -34.35 3.47
C PRO A 493 12.14 -33.40 4.31
N ASP A 494 12.88 -32.50 3.67
CA ASP A 494 13.70 -31.47 4.32
C ASP A 494 12.89 -30.26 4.82
N GLY A 495 11.58 -30.26 4.59
CA GLY A 495 10.65 -29.20 4.96
C GLY A 495 10.61 -28.02 3.98
N THR A 496 11.28 -28.09 2.85
CA THR A 496 11.17 -27.12 1.76
C THR A 496 9.93 -27.38 0.90
N PHE A 497 9.50 -26.37 0.14
CA PHE A 497 8.32 -26.41 -0.71
C PHE A 497 8.72 -26.34 -2.19
N ALA A 498 8.03 -27.08 -3.04
CA ALA A 498 8.27 -27.08 -4.48
C ALA A 498 6.97 -26.99 -5.27
N ALA A 499 7.02 -26.39 -6.48
CA ALA A 499 5.91 -26.31 -7.41
C ALA A 499 5.97 -27.45 -8.43
N ASP A 500 4.84 -28.13 -8.64
CA ASP A 500 4.64 -29.08 -9.74
C ASP A 500 4.04 -28.35 -10.94
N TYR A 501 4.89 -28.00 -11.90
CA TYR A 501 4.48 -27.23 -13.09
C TYR A 501 3.46 -27.95 -13.97
N ALA A 502 3.36 -29.27 -13.90
CA ALA A 502 2.37 -30.04 -14.65
C ALA A 502 0.98 -29.92 -14.03
N ARG A 503 0.89 -29.82 -12.70
CA ARG A 503 -0.38 -29.72 -11.96
C ARG A 503 -0.85 -28.28 -11.73
N MET A 504 0.07 -27.31 -11.70
CA MET A 504 -0.24 -25.91 -11.42
C MET A 504 -1.33 -25.32 -12.33
N PRO A 505 -1.32 -25.49 -13.67
CA PRO A 505 -2.33 -24.87 -14.53
C PRO A 505 -3.76 -25.29 -14.21
N GLU A 506 -4.00 -26.56 -13.93
CA GLU A 506 -5.33 -27.09 -13.59
C GLU A 506 -5.76 -26.62 -12.19
N ALA A 507 -4.87 -26.72 -11.20
CA ALA A 507 -5.15 -26.32 -9.82
C ALA A 507 -5.45 -24.81 -9.71
N VAL A 508 -4.67 -23.95 -10.39
CA VAL A 508 -4.90 -22.51 -10.46
C VAL A 508 -6.24 -22.20 -11.15
N THR A 509 -6.55 -22.88 -12.26
CA THR A 509 -7.83 -22.69 -12.97
C THR A 509 -9.01 -23.11 -12.10
N SER A 510 -8.86 -24.23 -11.37
CA SER A 510 -9.93 -24.74 -10.49
C SER A 510 -10.19 -23.81 -9.32
N LEU A 511 -9.15 -23.30 -8.64
CA LEU A 511 -9.33 -22.34 -7.55
C LEU A 511 -9.89 -21.00 -8.06
N THR A 512 -9.41 -20.52 -9.21
CA THR A 512 -9.96 -19.31 -9.85
C THR A 512 -11.45 -19.47 -10.13
N ARG A 513 -11.87 -20.62 -10.66
CA ARG A 513 -13.29 -20.93 -10.91
C ARG A 513 -14.09 -20.97 -9.61
N GLU A 514 -13.60 -21.65 -8.57
CA GLU A 514 -14.28 -21.77 -7.27
C GLU A 514 -14.54 -20.38 -6.67
N ILE A 515 -13.50 -19.53 -6.60
CA ILE A 515 -13.62 -18.19 -6.00
C ILE A 515 -14.53 -17.27 -6.83
N LEU A 516 -14.34 -17.23 -8.15
CA LEU A 516 -15.19 -16.39 -9.01
C LEU A 516 -16.66 -16.84 -9.02
N THR A 517 -16.93 -18.15 -8.96
CA THR A 517 -18.31 -18.67 -8.89
C THR A 517 -18.96 -18.29 -7.57
N LEU A 518 -18.25 -18.45 -6.46
CA LEU A 518 -18.68 -18.03 -5.13
C LEU A 518 -19.01 -16.53 -5.07
N GLN A 519 -18.18 -15.69 -5.71
CA GLN A 519 -18.46 -14.26 -5.84
C GLN A 519 -19.70 -13.99 -6.70
N ALA A 520 -19.84 -14.64 -7.85
CA ALA A 520 -20.97 -14.50 -8.75
C ALA A 520 -22.31 -14.88 -8.11
N GLU A 521 -22.29 -15.90 -7.26
CA GLU A 521 -23.47 -16.37 -6.50
C GLU A 521 -23.72 -15.55 -5.22
N GLY A 522 -22.78 -14.72 -4.79
CA GLY A 522 -22.85 -14.00 -3.52
C GLY A 522 -22.95 -14.95 -2.32
N ASP A 523 -22.29 -16.11 -2.40
CA ASP A 523 -22.45 -17.20 -1.42
C ASP A 523 -21.54 -16.99 -0.19
N TYR A 524 -22.05 -16.24 0.76
CA TYR A 524 -21.38 -15.99 2.04
C TYR A 524 -21.02 -17.26 2.80
N ALA A 525 -21.88 -18.28 2.78
CA ALA A 525 -21.64 -19.52 3.52
C ALA A 525 -20.46 -20.30 2.94
N LYS A 526 -20.36 -20.38 1.60
CA LYS A 526 -19.20 -20.99 0.93
C LYS A 526 -17.94 -20.17 1.15
N ALA A 527 -18.01 -18.83 1.10
CA ALA A 527 -16.87 -17.95 1.37
C ALA A 527 -16.32 -18.17 2.77
N LYS A 528 -17.19 -18.20 3.76
CA LYS A 528 -16.82 -18.45 5.16
C LYS A 528 -16.19 -19.83 5.34
N ALA A 529 -16.82 -20.88 4.78
CA ALA A 529 -16.29 -22.25 4.85
C ALA A 529 -14.90 -22.39 4.17
N LEU A 530 -14.68 -21.71 3.04
CA LEU A 530 -13.39 -21.67 2.35
C LEU A 530 -12.31 -21.03 3.22
N ILE A 531 -12.61 -19.89 3.84
CA ILE A 531 -11.71 -19.18 4.75
C ILE A 531 -11.41 -20.03 5.99
N GLU A 532 -12.42 -20.62 6.64
CA GLU A 532 -12.24 -21.46 7.83
C GLU A 532 -11.40 -22.71 7.55
N ARG A 533 -11.57 -23.30 6.38
CA ARG A 533 -10.82 -24.50 5.96
C ARG A 533 -9.39 -24.22 5.54
N LEU A 534 -9.18 -23.16 4.77
CA LEU A 534 -7.90 -22.91 4.08
C LEU A 534 -7.19 -21.63 4.52
N GLY A 535 -7.89 -20.66 5.12
CA GLY A 535 -7.30 -19.39 5.57
C GLY A 535 -6.54 -19.53 6.90
N ILE A 536 -5.76 -20.59 7.05
CA ILE A 536 -5.01 -20.96 8.26
C ILE A 536 -3.52 -21.14 7.96
N VAL A 537 -2.68 -21.00 8.97
CA VAL A 537 -1.25 -21.36 8.87
C VAL A 537 -1.09 -22.82 9.28
N ARG A 538 -0.78 -23.68 8.32
CA ARG A 538 -0.55 -25.11 8.59
C ARG A 538 0.81 -25.32 9.28
N PRO A 539 1.00 -26.42 10.05
CA PRO A 539 2.24 -26.67 10.81
C PRO A 539 3.50 -26.68 9.95
N GLU A 540 3.43 -27.22 8.71
CA GLU A 540 4.55 -27.23 7.78
C GLU A 540 4.91 -25.83 7.27
N VAL A 541 3.92 -24.95 7.09
CA VAL A 541 4.11 -23.53 6.75
C VAL A 541 4.74 -22.79 7.92
N GLN A 542 4.22 -23.01 9.15
CA GLN A 542 4.75 -22.39 10.37
C GLN A 542 6.24 -22.71 10.57
N LYS A 543 6.66 -23.95 10.31
CA LYS A 543 8.09 -24.34 10.40
C LYS A 543 9.00 -23.53 9.48
N VAL A 544 8.50 -23.11 8.32
CA VAL A 544 9.27 -22.21 7.42
C VAL A 544 9.26 -20.80 7.97
N LEU A 545 8.10 -20.30 8.41
CA LEU A 545 7.97 -18.95 9.00
C LEU A 545 8.90 -18.77 10.21
N ASP A 546 9.02 -19.79 11.06
CA ASP A 546 9.92 -19.76 12.23
C ASP A 546 11.41 -19.63 11.82
N LYS A 547 11.79 -20.16 10.66
CA LYS A 547 13.15 -20.01 10.13
C LYS A 547 13.41 -18.64 9.49
N LEU A 548 12.35 -17.87 9.19
CA LEU A 548 12.46 -16.56 8.54
C LEU A 548 12.77 -15.41 9.51
N ILE A 549 12.94 -15.66 10.82
CA ILE A 549 13.19 -14.63 11.83
C ILE A 549 14.42 -13.77 11.48
N ALA A 550 15.47 -14.38 10.91
CA ALA A 550 16.69 -13.68 10.50
C ALA A 550 16.59 -12.98 9.13
N VAL A 551 15.52 -13.22 8.37
CA VAL A 551 15.29 -12.57 7.09
C VAL A 551 14.60 -11.22 7.32
N PRO A 552 15.04 -10.11 6.70
CA PRO A 552 14.37 -8.82 6.81
C PRO A 552 12.88 -8.92 6.46
N VAL A 553 12.06 -8.11 7.12
CA VAL A 553 10.61 -8.04 6.84
C VAL A 553 10.36 -7.11 5.66
N ASP A 554 11.08 -5.98 5.64
CA ASP A 554 11.02 -5.01 4.55
C ASP A 554 12.37 -4.30 4.36
N ILE A 555 12.40 -3.26 3.54
CA ILE A 555 13.58 -2.46 3.25
C ILE A 555 13.56 -1.14 4.01
N GLU A 556 14.76 -0.60 4.26
CA GLU A 556 15.01 0.78 4.66
C GLU A 556 15.69 1.52 3.50
N PRO A 557 14.95 2.38 2.75
CA PRO A 557 15.52 3.06 1.59
C PRO A 557 16.55 4.13 1.98
N ARG A 558 17.69 4.14 1.26
CA ARG A 558 18.64 5.24 1.24
C ARG A 558 18.60 5.89 -0.14
N PHE A 559 18.03 7.07 -0.23
CA PHE A 559 17.75 7.75 -1.50
C PHE A 559 19.00 8.43 -2.04
N VAL A 560 19.79 7.71 -2.82
CA VAL A 560 21.09 8.20 -3.33
C VAL A 560 20.97 9.26 -4.42
N SER A 561 19.87 9.30 -5.18
CA SER A 561 19.63 10.33 -6.20
C SER A 561 19.14 11.65 -5.63
N ALA A 562 18.63 11.65 -4.39
CA ALA A 562 18.17 12.84 -3.67
C ALA A 562 19.24 13.40 -2.69
N ALA A 563 20.38 12.70 -2.50
CA ALA A 563 21.48 13.20 -1.73
C ALA A 563 22.11 14.39 -2.46
N LYS A 564 22.30 15.54 -1.77
CA LYS A 564 23.11 16.63 -2.30
C LYS A 564 24.50 16.06 -2.54
N ARG A 565 25.03 16.19 -3.76
CA ARG A 565 26.46 15.99 -3.99
C ARG A 565 27.16 17.09 -3.19
N GLU A 566 27.83 16.69 -2.10
CA GLU A 566 28.72 17.56 -1.36
C GLU A 566 29.86 18.07 -2.26
#